data_d83911334fd981093d2dcea3504b77fa
#
_entry.id   d83911334fd981093d2dcea3504b77fa
#
_cell.length_a   1.000
_cell.length_b   1.000
_cell.length_c   1.000
_cell.angle_alpha   90.00
_cell.angle_beta   90.00
_cell.angle_gamma   90.00
#
_symmetry.space_group_name_H-M   'P 1'
#
loop_
_entity.id
_entity.type
_entity.pdbx_description
1 polymer ?
#
loop_
_entity_poly.entity_id
_entity_poly.type
_entity_poly.pdbx_seq_one_letter_code
_entity_poly.pdbx_strand_id
1 'polypeptide(L)'
;EWSIPENIDEEKTLITIHDKILKYIDFATFLEDNQKRGSSVPINQLVYDLYKKFIDYNTLEVYKNNLEKENSDYRYVIKEYREGLLLFNLMQEKIWTVKESDSTLLKSFFDNNKDKYTGFEEDRGKIIGDFQQSRESIWLNNLKLKHKVTLNKKAVKRLRNKYN
;
A
#
# COMPACT_ATOMS: atom_id res chain seq x y z
N GLU A 1 -2.14 39.41 -12.16
CA GLU A 1 -2.04 37.94 -12.13
C GLU A 1 -1.27 37.50 -13.37
N TRP A 2 -0.23 36.74 -13.19
CA TRP A 2 0.56 36.22 -14.31
C TRP A 2 -0.11 34.93 -14.82
N SER A 3 -0.09 34.73 -16.11
CA SER A 3 -0.55 33.50 -16.77
C SER A 3 0.52 32.99 -17.74
N ILE A 4 0.44 31.71 -18.04
CA ILE A 4 1.39 31.04 -18.93
C ILE A 4 1.27 31.68 -20.33
N PRO A 5 2.39 32.17 -20.93
CA PRO A 5 2.36 32.73 -22.28
C PRO A 5 2.02 31.67 -23.33
N GLU A 6 1.19 32.04 -24.34
CA GLU A 6 0.79 31.14 -25.42
C GLU A 6 1.96 30.58 -26.27
N ASN A 7 3.08 31.31 -26.29
CA ASN A 7 4.26 30.95 -27.08
C ASN A 7 5.36 30.28 -26.26
N ILE A 8 5.04 29.72 -25.09
CA ILE A 8 6.01 28.98 -24.29
C ILE A 8 6.46 27.72 -25.03
N ASP A 9 7.77 27.46 -25.04
CA ASP A 9 8.31 26.20 -25.57
C ASP A 9 8.10 25.08 -24.55
N GLU A 10 7.03 24.34 -24.75
CA GLU A 10 6.64 23.24 -23.86
C GLU A 10 7.63 22.07 -23.83
N GLU A 11 8.43 21.91 -24.89
CA GLU A 11 9.39 20.82 -25.00
C GLU A 11 10.76 21.15 -24.42
N LYS A 12 11.01 22.43 -24.15
CA LYS A 12 12.31 22.88 -23.67
C LYS A 12 12.59 22.44 -22.25
N THR A 13 13.67 21.70 -22.06
CA THR A 13 14.16 21.27 -20.77
C THR A 13 14.63 22.42 -19.90
N LEU A 14 14.13 22.54 -18.69
CA LEU A 14 14.57 23.47 -17.66
C LEU A 14 15.72 22.90 -16.83
N ILE A 15 15.51 21.71 -16.30
CA ILE A 15 16.48 21.01 -15.44
C ILE A 15 16.21 19.51 -15.48
N THR A 16 17.25 18.74 -15.23
CA THR A 16 17.16 17.27 -15.03
C THR A 16 17.59 16.94 -13.61
N ILE A 17 16.74 16.18 -12.88
CA ILE A 17 17.02 15.72 -11.53
C ILE A 17 17.01 14.19 -11.57
N HIS A 18 18.18 13.58 -11.49
CA HIS A 18 18.37 12.14 -11.69
C HIS A 18 17.87 11.72 -13.08
N ASP A 19 16.78 10.96 -13.18
CA ASP A 19 16.13 10.51 -14.41
C ASP A 19 14.90 11.34 -14.80
N LYS A 20 14.48 12.29 -13.94
CA LYS A 20 13.33 13.16 -14.19
C LYS A 20 13.73 14.43 -14.92
N ILE A 21 13.18 14.61 -16.11
CA ILE A 21 13.31 15.84 -16.90
C ILE A 21 12.17 16.77 -16.54
N LEU A 22 12.49 18.00 -16.14
CA LEU A 22 11.54 19.08 -15.86
C LEU A 22 11.65 20.12 -16.97
N LYS A 23 10.55 20.50 -17.54
CA LYS A 23 10.45 21.42 -18.67
C LYS A 23 10.09 22.84 -18.21
N TYR A 24 10.20 23.80 -19.11
CA TYR A 24 9.78 25.18 -18.83
C TYR A 24 8.30 25.28 -18.49
N ILE A 25 7.46 24.48 -19.15
CA ILE A 25 6.02 24.44 -18.86
C ILE A 25 5.71 23.95 -17.44
N ASP A 26 6.47 22.98 -16.91
CA ASP A 26 6.28 22.49 -15.55
C ASP A 26 6.51 23.58 -14.50
N PHE A 27 7.55 24.41 -14.72
CA PHE A 27 7.82 25.54 -13.83
C PHE A 27 6.82 26.67 -14.03
N ALA A 28 6.39 26.92 -15.26
CA ALA A 28 5.38 27.93 -15.56
C ALA A 28 4.05 27.61 -14.88
N THR A 29 3.60 26.35 -14.96
CA THR A 29 2.42 25.87 -14.24
C THR A 29 2.58 26.00 -12.72
N PHE A 30 3.76 25.64 -12.20
CA PHE A 30 4.04 25.81 -10.77
C PHE A 30 3.99 27.28 -10.34
N LEU A 31 4.48 28.22 -11.17
CA LEU A 31 4.38 29.66 -10.89
C LEU A 31 2.91 30.13 -10.87
N GLU A 32 2.12 29.71 -11.83
CA GLU A 32 0.69 30.07 -11.93
C GLU A 32 -0.08 29.60 -10.70
N ASP A 33 0.15 28.36 -10.28
CA ASP A 33 -0.53 27.75 -9.12
C ASP A 33 -0.09 28.35 -7.76
N ASN A 34 1.15 28.85 -7.67
CA ASN A 34 1.74 29.29 -6.40
C ASN A 34 1.91 30.81 -6.28
N GLN A 35 1.45 31.59 -7.27
CA GLN A 35 1.48 33.04 -7.19
C GLN A 35 0.54 33.57 -6.11
N LYS A 36 0.98 34.62 -5.40
CA LYS A 36 0.18 35.29 -4.36
C LYS A 36 -0.02 36.73 -4.73
N ARG A 37 -1.27 37.20 -4.70
CA ARG A 37 -1.61 38.64 -4.91
C ARG A 37 -1.10 39.48 -3.73
N GLY A 38 -0.66 40.70 -4.03
CA GLY A 38 -0.32 41.69 -3.01
C GLY A 38 1.03 41.48 -2.33
N SER A 39 1.94 40.70 -2.94
CA SER A 39 3.30 40.60 -2.44
C SER A 39 4.06 41.90 -2.55
N SER A 40 4.65 42.36 -1.42
CA SER A 40 5.59 43.52 -1.42
C SER A 40 7.01 43.14 -1.88
N VAL A 41 7.24 41.88 -2.19
CA VAL A 41 8.54 41.35 -2.62
C VAL A 41 8.74 41.66 -4.10
N PRO A 42 9.93 42.16 -4.53
CA PRO A 42 10.24 42.35 -5.96
C PRO A 42 10.03 41.06 -6.76
N ILE A 43 9.48 41.19 -7.97
CA ILE A 43 9.09 40.07 -8.80
C ILE A 43 10.24 39.09 -9.06
N ASN A 44 11.44 39.59 -9.25
CA ASN A 44 12.64 38.77 -9.48
C ASN A 44 12.94 37.87 -8.27
N GLN A 45 12.78 38.42 -7.06
CA GLN A 45 13.00 37.67 -5.84
C GLN A 45 11.89 36.63 -5.65
N LEU A 46 10.64 36.99 -5.95
CA LEU A 46 9.51 36.08 -5.87
C LEU A 46 9.69 34.86 -6.82
N VAL A 47 10.06 35.14 -8.08
CA VAL A 47 10.31 34.07 -9.07
C VAL A 47 11.47 33.19 -8.64
N TYR A 48 12.54 33.76 -8.10
CA TYR A 48 13.68 33.00 -7.59
C TYR A 48 13.31 32.11 -6.42
N ASP A 49 12.52 32.61 -5.46
CA ASP A 49 12.08 31.85 -4.32
C ASP A 49 11.12 30.71 -4.71
N LEU A 50 10.25 30.95 -5.69
CA LEU A 50 9.38 29.91 -6.26
C LEU A 50 10.18 28.88 -7.05
N TYR A 51 11.21 29.29 -7.78
CA TYR A 51 12.12 28.37 -8.48
C TYR A 51 12.82 27.43 -7.48
N LYS A 52 13.35 27.97 -6.37
CA LYS A 52 13.97 27.14 -5.32
C LYS A 52 12.97 26.13 -4.75
N LYS A 53 11.76 26.56 -4.42
CA LYS A 53 10.70 25.66 -3.94
C LYS A 53 10.35 24.59 -4.95
N PHE A 54 10.28 24.93 -6.23
CA PHE A 54 10.04 23.99 -7.32
C PHE A 54 11.12 22.92 -7.41
N ILE A 55 12.39 23.32 -7.30
CA ILE A 55 13.53 22.40 -7.32
C ILE A 55 13.51 21.51 -6.08
N ASP A 56 13.34 22.09 -4.88
CA ASP A 56 13.30 21.34 -3.61
C ASP A 56 12.17 20.31 -3.62
N TYR A 57 10.98 20.70 -4.06
CA TYR A 57 9.83 19.81 -4.19
C TYR A 57 10.12 18.66 -5.15
N ASN A 58 10.60 18.95 -6.35
CA ASN A 58 10.87 17.91 -7.34
C ASN A 58 12.04 17.00 -6.94
N THR A 59 13.05 17.53 -6.28
CA THR A 59 14.18 16.75 -5.74
C THR A 59 13.68 15.75 -4.69
N LEU A 60 12.81 16.21 -3.78
CA LEU A 60 12.21 15.35 -2.76
C LEU A 60 11.34 14.26 -3.38
N GLU A 61 10.55 14.60 -4.41
CA GLU A 61 9.71 13.61 -5.10
C GLU A 61 10.55 12.56 -5.85
N VAL A 62 11.62 12.97 -6.52
CA VAL A 62 12.56 12.04 -7.17
C VAL A 62 13.19 11.12 -6.14
N TYR A 63 13.65 11.67 -5.00
CA TYR A 63 14.22 10.88 -3.91
C TYR A 63 13.21 9.86 -3.37
N LYS A 64 11.97 10.27 -3.05
CA LYS A 64 10.92 9.38 -2.56
C LYS A 64 10.63 8.24 -3.54
N ASN A 65 10.51 8.56 -4.84
CA ASN A 65 10.20 7.59 -5.87
C ASN A 65 11.33 6.57 -6.13
N ASN A 66 12.57 6.95 -5.84
CA ASN A 66 13.74 6.07 -5.95
C ASN A 66 14.10 5.37 -4.65
N LEU A 67 13.53 5.78 -3.51
CA LEU A 67 13.89 5.26 -2.19
C LEU A 67 13.75 3.74 -2.08
N GLU A 68 12.70 3.17 -2.68
CA GLU A 68 12.48 1.71 -2.69
C GLU A 68 13.55 0.97 -3.51
N LYS A 69 14.16 1.62 -4.51
CA LYS A 69 15.24 1.03 -5.32
C LYS A 69 16.60 1.15 -4.64
N GLU A 70 16.85 2.29 -4.00
CA GLU A 70 18.16 2.66 -3.47
C GLU A 70 18.39 2.22 -2.02
N ASN A 71 17.33 2.15 -1.21
CA ASN A 71 17.39 1.77 0.20
C ASN A 71 16.78 0.38 0.42
N SER A 72 17.63 -0.60 0.74
CA SER A 72 17.21 -1.98 0.97
C SER A 72 16.25 -2.13 2.16
N ASP A 73 16.51 -1.41 3.26
CA ASP A 73 15.71 -1.54 4.48
C ASP A 73 14.32 -0.96 4.27
N TYR A 74 14.23 0.22 3.62
CA TYR A 74 12.95 0.80 3.21
C TYR A 74 12.17 -0.13 2.27
N ARG A 75 12.84 -0.71 1.27
CA ARG A 75 12.23 -1.69 0.34
C ARG A 75 11.64 -2.88 1.08
N TYR A 76 12.36 -3.44 2.06
CA TYR A 76 11.85 -4.56 2.85
C TYR A 76 10.60 -4.17 3.65
N VAL A 77 10.62 -3.02 4.32
CA VAL A 77 9.47 -2.52 5.10
C VAL A 77 8.26 -2.28 4.20
N ILE A 78 8.44 -1.60 3.06
CA ILE A 78 7.34 -1.35 2.11
C ILE A 78 6.79 -2.64 1.50
N LYS A 79 7.67 -3.58 1.19
CA LYS A 79 7.27 -4.90 0.69
C LYS A 79 6.43 -5.65 1.72
N GLU A 80 6.89 -5.73 2.96
CA GLU A 80 6.18 -6.38 4.08
C GLU A 80 4.81 -5.73 4.32
N TYR A 81 4.76 -4.39 4.33
CA TYR A 81 3.51 -3.65 4.47
C TYR A 81 2.53 -3.93 3.32
N ARG A 82 3.00 -3.91 2.07
CA ARG A 82 2.20 -4.22 0.88
C ARG A 82 1.68 -5.66 0.90
N GLU A 83 2.54 -6.62 1.22
CA GLU A 83 2.17 -8.03 1.33
C GLU A 83 1.18 -8.26 2.49
N GLY A 84 1.36 -7.57 3.62
CA GLY A 84 0.43 -7.59 4.74
C GLY A 84 -0.96 -7.06 4.39
N LEU A 85 -1.05 -5.94 3.67
CA LEU A 85 -2.31 -5.39 3.20
C LEU A 85 -3.02 -6.33 2.20
N LEU A 86 -2.26 -6.92 1.27
CA LEU A 86 -2.82 -7.88 0.31
C LEU A 86 -3.36 -9.12 1.03
N LEU A 87 -2.61 -9.65 2.00
CA LEU A 87 -3.05 -10.77 2.82
C LEU A 87 -4.30 -10.41 3.63
N PHE A 88 -4.32 -9.24 4.28
CA PHE A 88 -5.48 -8.76 5.04
C PHE A 88 -6.74 -8.70 4.16
N ASN A 89 -6.65 -8.07 2.98
CA ASN A 89 -7.77 -7.96 2.06
C ASN A 89 -8.25 -9.35 1.59
N LEU A 90 -7.30 -10.24 1.30
CA LEU A 90 -7.62 -11.61 0.90
C LEU A 90 -8.33 -12.39 2.02
N MET A 91 -7.83 -12.29 3.25
CA MET A 91 -8.46 -12.92 4.41
C MET A 91 -9.84 -12.34 4.70
N GLN A 92 -10.00 -11.02 4.57
CA GLN A 92 -11.29 -10.37 4.71
C GLN A 92 -12.29 -10.89 3.68
N GLU A 93 -11.90 -10.98 2.41
CA GLU A 93 -12.78 -11.45 1.33
C GLU A 93 -13.12 -12.95 1.47
N LYS A 94 -12.13 -13.78 1.76
CA LYS A 94 -12.30 -15.26 1.72
C LYS A 94 -12.79 -15.85 3.02
N ILE A 95 -12.42 -15.25 4.16
CA ILE A 95 -12.60 -15.89 5.47
C ILE A 95 -13.52 -15.07 6.38
N TRP A 96 -13.15 -13.78 6.63
CA TRP A 96 -13.76 -13.01 7.71
C TRP A 96 -15.11 -12.40 7.37
N THR A 97 -15.35 -12.07 6.10
CA THR A 97 -16.65 -11.55 5.68
C THR A 97 -17.66 -12.70 5.60
N VAL A 98 -18.58 -12.73 6.57
CA VAL A 98 -19.75 -13.60 6.52
C VAL A 98 -20.84 -12.86 5.76
N LYS A 99 -21.10 -13.26 4.51
CA LYS A 99 -22.17 -12.70 3.66
C LYS A 99 -23.53 -13.24 4.07
N GLU A 100 -24.60 -12.57 3.67
CA GLU A 100 -25.98 -13.06 3.90
C GLU A 100 -26.20 -14.49 3.34
N SER A 101 -25.56 -14.79 2.19
CA SER A 101 -25.55 -16.13 1.61
C SER A 101 -24.91 -17.22 2.50
N ASP A 102 -24.07 -16.79 3.45
CA ASP A 102 -23.37 -17.70 4.37
C ASP A 102 -24.21 -18.03 5.62
N SER A 103 -25.37 -17.37 5.83
CA SER A 103 -26.23 -17.64 7.00
C SER A 103 -26.73 -19.08 7.02
N THR A 104 -27.04 -19.65 5.86
CA THR A 104 -27.40 -21.07 5.74
C THR A 104 -26.24 -21.99 6.07
N LEU A 105 -25.04 -21.64 5.62
CA LEU A 105 -23.81 -22.40 5.92
C LEU A 105 -23.44 -22.31 7.40
N LEU A 106 -23.59 -21.12 8.00
CA LEU A 106 -23.36 -20.90 9.42
C LEU A 106 -24.31 -21.72 10.27
N LYS A 107 -25.61 -21.77 9.89
CA LYS A 107 -26.62 -22.58 10.56
C LYS A 107 -26.32 -24.08 10.44
N SER A 108 -25.93 -24.52 9.25
CA SER A 108 -25.50 -25.91 9.01
C SER A 108 -24.25 -26.26 9.81
N PHE A 109 -23.31 -25.33 9.93
CA PHE A 109 -22.11 -25.51 10.77
C PHE A 109 -22.48 -25.67 12.26
N PHE A 110 -23.37 -24.82 12.77
CA PHE A 110 -23.91 -24.97 14.13
C PHE A 110 -24.60 -26.32 14.32
N ASP A 111 -25.51 -26.69 13.39
CA ASP A 111 -26.26 -27.94 13.48
C ASP A 111 -25.35 -29.19 13.55
N ASN A 112 -24.23 -29.16 12.85
CA ASN A 112 -23.21 -30.23 12.86
C ASN A 112 -22.28 -30.21 14.08
N ASN A 113 -22.35 -29.15 14.92
CA ASN A 113 -21.48 -28.99 16.09
C ASN A 113 -22.26 -28.58 17.34
N LYS A 114 -23.53 -28.93 17.43
CA LYS A 114 -24.44 -28.50 18.52
C LYS A 114 -23.92 -28.80 19.93
N ASP A 115 -23.19 -29.87 20.07
CA ASP A 115 -22.58 -30.30 21.32
C ASP A 115 -21.55 -29.31 21.88
N LYS A 116 -21.06 -28.37 21.08
CA LYS A 116 -20.07 -27.35 21.48
C LYS A 116 -20.68 -26.05 21.93
N TYR A 117 -21.99 -25.89 21.78
CA TYR A 117 -22.71 -24.63 21.97
C TYR A 117 -23.94 -24.80 22.83
N THR A 118 -24.34 -23.74 23.54
CA THR A 118 -25.58 -23.71 24.33
C THR A 118 -26.80 -23.39 23.48
N GLY A 119 -26.64 -22.50 22.49
CA GLY A 119 -27.67 -22.10 21.52
C GLY A 119 -27.08 -21.29 20.38
N PHE A 120 -27.86 -21.19 19.29
CA PHE A 120 -27.39 -20.47 18.10
C PHE A 120 -27.26 -18.95 18.33
N GLU A 121 -28.24 -18.34 19.00
CA GLU A 121 -28.24 -16.91 19.27
C GLU A 121 -27.34 -16.58 20.46
N GLU A 122 -27.34 -17.45 21.50
CA GLU A 122 -26.53 -17.27 22.71
C GLU A 122 -25.04 -17.27 22.40
N ASP A 123 -24.61 -18.21 21.54
CA ASP A 123 -23.19 -18.42 21.20
C ASP A 123 -22.83 -17.86 19.80
N ARG A 124 -23.65 -17.01 19.21
CA ARG A 124 -23.50 -16.54 17.82
C ARG A 124 -22.10 -16.04 17.48
N GLY A 125 -21.48 -15.25 18.36
CA GLY A 125 -20.12 -14.74 18.14
C GLY A 125 -19.08 -15.85 18.11
N LYS A 126 -19.18 -16.83 19.00
CA LYS A 126 -18.31 -18.01 19.05
C LYS A 126 -18.51 -18.89 17.82
N ILE A 127 -19.76 -19.13 17.41
CA ILE A 127 -20.09 -19.91 16.22
C ILE A 127 -19.48 -19.27 14.96
N ILE A 128 -19.58 -17.93 14.81
CA ILE A 128 -18.96 -17.20 13.69
C ILE A 128 -17.44 -17.38 13.71
N GLY A 129 -16.80 -17.22 14.86
CA GLY A 129 -15.34 -17.40 15.00
C GLY A 129 -14.88 -18.80 14.61
N ASP A 130 -15.55 -19.84 15.15
CA ASP A 130 -15.24 -21.23 14.86
C ASP A 130 -15.52 -21.59 13.38
N PHE A 131 -16.58 -21.03 12.79
CA PHE A 131 -16.88 -21.17 11.38
C PHE A 131 -15.79 -20.52 10.49
N GLN A 132 -15.35 -19.32 10.83
CA GLN A 132 -14.26 -18.65 10.13
C GLN A 132 -12.96 -19.44 10.21
N GLN A 133 -12.63 -19.97 11.37
CA GLN A 133 -11.45 -20.83 11.58
C GLN A 133 -11.54 -22.13 10.76
N SER A 134 -12.72 -22.73 10.68
CA SER A 134 -12.96 -23.89 9.82
C SER A 134 -12.75 -23.56 8.34
N ARG A 135 -13.31 -22.43 7.86
CA ARG A 135 -13.10 -21.94 6.47
C ARG A 135 -11.63 -21.72 6.18
N GLU A 136 -10.91 -21.08 7.09
CA GLU A 136 -9.47 -20.84 6.95
C GLU A 136 -8.69 -22.15 6.81
N SER A 137 -8.98 -23.12 7.67
CA SER A 137 -8.34 -24.44 7.66
C SER A 137 -8.57 -25.17 6.33
N ILE A 138 -9.80 -25.15 5.82
CA ILE A 138 -10.17 -25.76 4.53
C ILE A 138 -9.43 -25.04 3.40
N TRP A 139 -9.44 -23.72 3.41
CA TRP A 139 -8.78 -22.91 2.38
C TRP A 139 -7.27 -23.14 2.35
N LEU A 140 -6.60 -23.14 3.51
CA LEU A 140 -5.18 -23.43 3.64
C LEU A 140 -4.83 -24.86 3.17
N ASN A 141 -5.66 -25.84 3.48
CA ASN A 141 -5.45 -27.20 2.97
C ASN A 141 -5.56 -27.27 1.45
N ASN A 142 -6.55 -26.60 0.87
CA ASN A 142 -6.70 -26.50 -0.59
C ASN A 142 -5.49 -25.79 -1.24
N LEU A 143 -4.95 -24.73 -0.63
CA LEU A 143 -3.73 -24.10 -1.07
C LEU A 143 -2.52 -25.05 -1.03
N LYS A 144 -2.36 -25.82 0.05
CA LYS A 144 -1.27 -26.80 0.16
C LYS A 144 -1.37 -27.92 -0.88
N LEU A 145 -2.58 -28.33 -1.25
CA LEU A 145 -2.81 -29.30 -2.32
C LEU A 145 -2.48 -28.71 -3.69
N LYS A 146 -2.85 -27.44 -3.92
CA LYS A 146 -2.61 -26.73 -5.17
C LYS A 146 -1.14 -26.35 -5.37
N HIS A 147 -0.43 -26.04 -4.29
CA HIS A 147 0.94 -25.56 -4.32
C HIS A 147 1.86 -26.52 -3.57
N LYS A 148 2.87 -27.03 -4.26
CA LYS A 148 3.85 -27.94 -3.65
C LYS A 148 4.63 -27.22 -2.55
N VAL A 149 4.46 -27.67 -1.30
CA VAL A 149 5.19 -27.15 -0.14
C VAL A 149 6.40 -28.05 0.12
N THR A 150 7.58 -27.49 0.08
CA THR A 150 8.85 -28.17 0.42
C THR A 150 9.52 -27.49 1.59
N LEU A 151 9.81 -28.26 2.65
CA LEU A 151 10.50 -27.77 3.83
C LEU A 151 12.00 -28.10 3.75
N ASN A 152 12.86 -27.07 3.81
CA ASN A 152 14.30 -27.28 3.94
C ASN A 152 14.66 -27.66 5.39
N LYS A 153 14.61 -28.97 5.67
CA LYS A 153 14.87 -29.50 7.02
C LYS A 153 16.25 -29.12 7.56
N LYS A 154 17.28 -29.00 6.67
CA LYS A 154 18.64 -28.58 7.08
C LYS A 154 18.67 -27.13 7.54
N ALA A 155 17.98 -26.23 6.84
CA ALA A 155 17.87 -24.82 7.22
C ALA A 155 17.12 -24.66 8.56
N VAL A 156 16.01 -25.36 8.72
CA VAL A 156 15.24 -25.36 9.99
C VAL A 156 16.10 -25.84 11.16
N LYS A 157 16.88 -26.93 10.98
CA LYS A 157 17.78 -27.45 12.02
C LYS A 157 18.88 -26.42 12.38
N ARG A 158 19.45 -25.72 11.39
CA ARG A 158 20.45 -24.65 11.63
C ARG A 158 19.87 -23.49 12.43
N LEU A 159 18.66 -23.03 12.07
CA LEU A 159 17.97 -21.97 12.80
C LEU A 159 17.69 -22.38 14.24
N ARG A 160 17.14 -23.57 14.45
CA ARG A 160 16.88 -24.10 15.80
C ARG A 160 18.15 -24.15 16.66
N ASN A 161 19.28 -24.60 16.09
CA ASN A 161 20.54 -24.68 16.83
C ASN A 161 21.18 -23.30 17.10
N LYS A 162 20.77 -22.25 16.37
CA LYS A 162 21.28 -20.88 16.57
C LYS A 162 20.51 -20.13 17.67
N TYR A 163 19.25 -20.47 17.91
CA TYR A 163 18.36 -19.73 18.80
C TYR A 163 17.90 -20.55 20.03
N ASN A 164 18.36 -21.77 20.18
CA ASN A 164 18.34 -22.59 21.42
C ASN A 164 19.75 -22.66 22.01
#